data_8fb042fa25ee02a319e6a663e3514e80
#
_entry.id   8fb042fa25ee02a319e6a663e3514e80
#
_cell.length_a   1.000
_cell.length_b   1.000
_cell.length_c   1.000
_cell.angle_alpha   90.00
_cell.angle_beta   90.00
_cell.angle_gamma   90.00
#
_symmetry.space_group_name_H-M   'P 1'
#
loop_
_entity.id
_entity.type
_entity.pdbx_description
1 polymer ?
#
loop_
_entity_poly.entity_id
_entity_poly.type
_entity_poly.pdbx_seq_one_letter_code
_entity_poly.pdbx_strand_id
1 'polypeptide(L)'
;MYLILTRSFPPELGGMQSLMWGLSRELSKNFMIKVFADHIEGHKEFDEQASFSIERVGGIKLLRKYRKAQLINEYIKENKIDGIVADHWKSLELIKTNKKKYCLIHSKEINHTKGSAQNKRVVSVLNNVEKVIANSQFTK
;
A
#
# COMPACT_ATOMS: atom_id res chain seq x y z
N MET A 1 3.30 13.83 7.03
CA MET A 1 3.25 12.37 7.27
C MET A 1 3.01 11.63 5.98
N TYR A 2 3.67 10.50 5.75
CA TYR A 2 3.36 9.60 4.63
C TYR A 2 2.61 8.36 5.10
N LEU A 3 1.66 7.90 4.31
CA LEU A 3 0.98 6.62 4.51
C LEU A 3 1.60 5.56 3.61
N ILE A 4 1.83 4.39 4.17
CA ILE A 4 2.30 3.21 3.45
C ILE A 4 1.14 2.19 3.42
N LEU A 5 0.64 1.88 2.23
CA LEU A 5 -0.48 0.96 2.06
C LEU A 5 0.03 -0.34 1.47
N THR A 6 -0.09 -1.41 2.23
CA THR A 6 0.38 -2.72 1.78
C THR A 6 -0.58 -3.84 2.17
N ARG A 7 -0.57 -4.91 1.39
CA ARG A 7 -1.26 -6.15 1.73
C ARG A 7 -0.33 -7.15 2.39
N SER A 8 0.95 -7.07 2.03
CA SER A 8 1.98 -8.02 2.46
C SER A 8 3.04 -7.30 3.27
N PHE A 9 3.11 -7.60 4.57
CA PHE A 9 4.06 -6.97 5.49
C PHE A 9 4.55 -7.99 6.51
N PRO A 10 5.79 -7.88 7.01
CA PRO A 10 6.28 -8.81 8.04
C PRO A 10 5.33 -8.91 9.25
N PRO A 11 5.39 -10.00 10.02
CA PRO A 11 6.44 -11.02 10.10
C PRO A 11 6.40 -12.11 9.03
N GLU A 12 5.39 -12.14 8.14
CA GLU A 12 5.41 -13.07 7.02
C GLU A 12 6.66 -12.85 6.15
N LEU A 13 7.31 -13.94 5.74
CA LEU A 13 8.51 -13.88 4.91
C LEU A 13 8.16 -13.83 3.42
N GLY A 14 8.86 -12.97 2.69
CA GLY A 14 8.69 -12.84 1.25
C GLY A 14 9.34 -11.58 0.69
N GLY A 15 9.55 -11.56 -0.61
CA GLY A 15 10.21 -10.43 -1.27
C GLY A 15 9.45 -9.12 -1.14
N MET A 16 8.11 -9.16 -1.23
CA MET A 16 7.27 -7.97 -1.09
C MET A 16 7.27 -7.46 0.35
N GLN A 17 7.16 -8.36 1.32
CA GLN A 17 7.21 -8.04 2.74
C GLN A 17 8.53 -7.35 3.09
N SER A 18 9.66 -7.92 2.65
CA SER A 18 11.00 -7.36 2.84
C SER A 18 11.16 -6.00 2.16
N LEU A 19 10.63 -5.84 0.94
CA LEU A 19 10.65 -4.58 0.22
C LEU A 19 9.88 -3.49 0.96
N MET A 20 8.65 -3.78 1.35
CA MET A 20 7.79 -2.79 2.02
C MET A 20 8.31 -2.45 3.42
N TRP A 21 8.89 -3.42 4.13
CA TRP A 21 9.57 -3.17 5.39
C TRP A 21 10.79 -2.27 5.21
N GLY A 22 11.69 -2.60 4.27
CA GLY A 22 12.87 -1.80 3.97
C GLY A 22 12.52 -0.37 3.57
N LEU A 23 11.54 -0.22 2.68
CA LEU A 23 11.02 1.09 2.27
C LEU A 23 10.47 1.90 3.46
N SER A 24 9.68 1.26 4.30
CA SER A 24 9.10 1.91 5.49
C SER A 24 10.20 2.36 6.46
N ARG A 25 11.18 1.52 6.71
CA ARG A 25 12.35 1.87 7.56
C ARG A 25 13.14 3.05 7.00
N GLU A 26 13.43 3.05 5.71
CA GLU A 26 14.18 4.15 5.10
C GLU A 26 13.40 5.47 5.13
N LEU A 27 12.11 5.42 4.81
CA LEU A 27 11.26 6.62 4.87
C LEU A 27 11.10 7.14 6.30
N SER A 28 11.02 6.26 7.30
CA SER A 28 10.86 6.67 8.70
C SER A 28 12.05 7.42 9.28
N LYS A 29 13.23 7.34 8.66
CA LYS A 29 14.42 8.10 9.08
C LYS A 29 14.25 9.62 8.89
N ASN A 30 13.45 10.03 7.91
CA ASN A 30 13.31 11.44 7.54
C ASN A 30 11.86 11.94 7.60
N PHE A 31 10.88 11.06 7.70
CA PHE A 31 9.46 11.40 7.65
C PHE A 31 8.67 10.64 8.73
N MET A 32 7.65 11.28 9.26
CA MET A 32 6.61 10.54 9.96
C MET A 32 5.87 9.65 8.97
N ILE A 33 5.77 8.36 9.30
CA ILE A 33 5.02 7.40 8.48
C ILE A 33 4.02 6.62 9.33
N LYS A 34 2.96 6.18 8.68
CA LYS A 34 2.03 5.17 9.20
C LYS A 34 1.80 4.10 8.15
N VAL A 35 1.91 2.85 8.55
CA VAL A 35 1.68 1.69 7.70
C VAL A 35 0.28 1.13 7.94
N PHE A 36 -0.49 0.92 6.87
CA PHE A 36 -1.72 0.13 6.90
C PHE A 36 -1.47 -1.20 6.19
N ALA A 37 -1.48 -2.28 6.95
CA ALA A 37 -1.22 -3.62 6.44
C ALA A 37 -2.39 -4.57 6.69
N ASP A 38 -2.42 -5.69 5.97
CA ASP A 38 -3.37 -6.74 6.30
C ASP A 38 -2.93 -7.42 7.59
N HIS A 39 -3.93 -7.85 8.39
CA HIS A 39 -3.68 -8.62 9.60
C HIS A 39 -3.05 -9.97 9.26
N ILE A 40 -2.04 -10.32 10.03
CA ILE A 40 -1.39 -11.62 10.01
C ILE A 40 -1.17 -12.09 11.45
N GLU A 41 -1.22 -13.39 11.67
CA GLU A 41 -0.96 -13.98 12.96
C GLU A 41 0.50 -13.73 13.41
N GLY A 42 0.73 -13.52 14.71
CA GLY A 42 2.05 -13.24 15.26
C GLY A 42 2.61 -11.83 15.00
N HIS A 43 1.80 -10.92 14.44
CA HIS A 43 2.27 -9.58 14.09
C HIS A 43 2.64 -8.69 15.28
N LYS A 44 2.06 -8.92 16.46
CA LYS A 44 2.15 -7.99 17.60
C LYS A 44 3.59 -7.72 18.03
N GLU A 45 4.35 -8.76 18.32
CA GLU A 45 5.76 -8.64 18.73
C GLU A 45 6.61 -7.92 17.66
N PHE A 46 6.31 -8.17 16.39
CA PHE A 46 6.98 -7.50 15.29
C PHE A 46 6.62 -6.02 15.22
N ASP A 47 5.33 -5.70 15.35
CA ASP A 47 4.83 -4.32 15.25
C ASP A 47 5.33 -3.45 16.41
N GLU A 48 5.47 -4.02 17.62
CA GLU A 48 6.01 -3.35 18.80
C GLU A 48 7.48 -2.93 18.66
N GLN A 49 8.24 -3.64 17.85
CA GLN A 49 9.64 -3.33 17.56
C GLN A 49 9.84 -2.27 16.47
N ALA A 50 8.78 -1.90 15.77
CA ALA A 50 8.85 -0.92 14.70
C ALA A 50 9.00 0.51 15.25
N SER A 51 9.84 1.33 14.62
CA SER A 51 10.01 2.75 14.96
C SER A 51 8.88 3.65 14.43
N PHE A 52 7.84 3.08 13.84
CA PHE A 52 6.71 3.77 13.23
C PHE A 52 5.41 3.00 13.48
N SER A 53 4.29 3.71 13.37
CA SER A 53 2.96 3.13 13.61
C SER A 53 2.55 2.16 12.50
N ILE A 54 2.08 0.98 12.90
CA ILE A 54 1.53 -0.05 12.00
C ILE A 54 0.10 -0.33 12.44
N GLU A 55 -0.84 -0.19 11.52
CA GLU A 55 -2.24 -0.55 11.72
C GLU A 55 -2.60 -1.77 10.87
N ARG A 56 -3.04 -2.84 11.55
CA ARG A 56 -3.39 -4.11 10.92
C ARG A 56 -4.90 -4.22 10.74
N VAL A 57 -5.31 -4.48 9.51
CA VAL A 57 -6.73 -4.63 9.19
C VAL A 57 -7.05 -6.10 8.94
N GLY A 58 -7.86 -6.65 9.83
CA GLY A 58 -8.30 -8.05 9.77
C GLY A 58 -9.71 -8.21 9.19
N GLY A 59 -10.27 -9.42 9.42
CA GLY A 59 -11.62 -9.79 9.02
C GLY A 59 -11.70 -10.60 7.73
N ILE A 60 -12.90 -10.83 7.25
CA ILE A 60 -13.20 -11.66 6.07
C ILE A 60 -12.48 -11.10 4.84
N LYS A 61 -11.72 -11.93 4.15
CA LYS A 61 -10.84 -11.55 3.02
C LYS A 61 -11.53 -10.70 1.95
N LEU A 62 -12.79 -11.03 1.61
CA LEU A 62 -13.55 -10.30 0.60
C LEU A 62 -13.91 -8.87 1.04
N LEU A 63 -14.17 -8.65 2.33
CA LEU A 63 -14.57 -7.37 2.90
C LEU A 63 -13.37 -6.54 3.38
N ARG A 64 -12.22 -7.17 3.62
CA ARG A 64 -11.02 -6.52 4.20
C ARG A 64 -10.58 -5.30 3.40
N LYS A 65 -10.57 -5.39 2.06
CA LYS A 65 -10.18 -4.25 1.23
C LYS A 65 -11.07 -3.02 1.41
N TYR A 66 -12.37 -3.23 1.57
CA TYR A 66 -13.34 -2.14 1.77
C TYR A 66 -13.17 -1.53 3.17
N ARG A 67 -13.07 -2.38 4.18
CA ARG A 67 -12.81 -1.96 5.56
C ARG A 67 -11.50 -1.19 5.69
N LYS A 68 -10.42 -1.69 5.08
CA LYS A 68 -9.11 -1.00 5.06
C LYS A 68 -9.20 0.33 4.35
N ALA A 69 -9.85 0.40 3.20
CA ALA A 69 -10.04 1.64 2.47
C ALA A 69 -10.88 2.66 3.26
N GLN A 70 -11.91 2.22 3.96
CA GLN A 70 -12.72 3.09 4.82
C GLN A 70 -11.85 3.71 5.93
N LEU A 71 -11.13 2.88 6.69
CA LEU A 71 -10.22 3.34 7.76
C LEU A 71 -9.18 4.34 7.26
N ILE A 72 -8.57 4.05 6.10
CA ILE A 72 -7.58 4.94 5.49
C ILE A 72 -8.21 6.27 5.05
N ASN A 73 -9.39 6.23 4.42
CA ASN A 73 -10.07 7.44 3.98
C ASN A 73 -10.51 8.32 5.16
N GLU A 74 -10.95 7.73 6.27
CA GLU A 74 -11.24 8.42 7.53
C GLU A 74 -9.96 9.04 8.10
N TYR A 75 -8.89 8.26 8.19
CA TYR A 75 -7.60 8.73 8.70
C TYR A 75 -7.04 9.92 7.88
N ILE A 76 -7.19 9.88 6.55
CA ILE A 76 -6.76 10.99 5.66
C ILE A 76 -7.53 12.28 5.92
N LYS A 77 -8.82 12.20 6.29
CA LYS A 77 -9.63 13.38 6.60
C LYS A 77 -9.20 14.07 7.90
N GLU A 78 -8.76 13.28 8.88
CA GLU A 78 -8.44 13.73 10.24
C GLU A 78 -6.97 14.14 10.39
N ASN A 79 -6.12 13.77 9.42
CA ASN A 79 -4.67 13.95 9.56
C ASN A 79 -4.06 14.69 8.35
N LYS A 80 -2.98 15.43 8.60
CA LYS A 80 -2.21 16.07 7.53
C LYS A 80 -1.31 15.05 6.84
N ILE A 81 -1.73 14.60 5.65
CA ILE A 81 -1.01 13.65 4.82
C ILE A 81 -0.28 14.37 3.70
N ASP A 82 1.00 14.09 3.52
CA ASP A 82 1.86 14.66 2.47
C ASP A 82 1.87 13.77 1.22
N GLY A 83 1.75 12.44 1.41
CA GLY A 83 1.70 11.49 0.31
C GLY A 83 1.39 10.07 0.76
N ILE A 84 1.11 9.23 -0.22
CA ILE A 84 0.72 7.83 -0.03
C ILE A 84 1.59 6.97 -0.93
N VAL A 85 2.21 5.94 -0.36
CA VAL A 85 2.98 4.94 -1.10
C VAL A 85 2.26 3.59 -0.98
N ALA A 86 2.01 2.93 -2.08
CA ALA A 86 1.32 1.65 -2.11
C ALA A 86 2.14 0.56 -2.79
N ASP A 87 2.08 -0.64 -2.23
CA ASP A 87 2.69 -1.84 -2.77
C ASP A 87 2.07 -2.32 -4.08
N HIS A 88 0.83 -1.90 -4.34
CA HIS A 88 0.01 -2.46 -5.41
C HIS A 88 -1.14 -1.51 -5.76
N TRP A 89 -1.51 -1.43 -7.04
CA TRP A 89 -2.61 -0.59 -7.51
C TRP A 89 -3.96 -0.86 -6.79
N LYS A 90 -4.23 -2.11 -6.38
CA LYS A 90 -5.44 -2.45 -5.62
C LYS A 90 -5.47 -1.81 -4.24
N SER A 91 -4.33 -1.50 -3.66
CA SER A 91 -4.25 -0.79 -2.38
C SER A 91 -4.66 0.68 -2.50
N LEU A 92 -4.65 1.23 -3.72
CA LEU A 92 -5.07 2.61 -4.01
C LEU A 92 -6.49 2.72 -4.59
N GLU A 93 -7.05 1.62 -5.10
CA GLU A 93 -8.28 1.62 -5.90
C GLU A 93 -9.47 2.31 -5.22
N LEU A 94 -9.59 2.18 -3.91
CA LEU A 94 -10.69 2.73 -3.12
C LEU A 94 -10.29 3.94 -2.27
N ILE A 95 -9.08 4.47 -2.47
CA ILE A 95 -8.57 5.62 -1.72
C ILE A 95 -8.99 6.92 -2.39
N LYS A 96 -9.83 7.67 -1.69
CA LYS A 96 -10.43 8.93 -2.16
C LYS A 96 -9.65 10.11 -1.60
N THR A 97 -8.67 10.60 -2.36
CA THR A 97 -7.89 11.77 -1.96
C THR A 97 -7.20 12.40 -3.16
N ASN A 98 -6.96 13.71 -3.05
CA ASN A 98 -6.13 14.49 -3.98
C ASN A 98 -4.65 14.54 -3.61
N LYS A 99 -4.26 13.87 -2.52
CA LYS A 99 -2.86 13.79 -2.10
C LYS A 99 -2.03 13.00 -3.09
N LYS A 100 -0.73 13.30 -3.16
CA LYS A 100 0.22 12.58 -4.03
C LYS A 100 0.23 11.09 -3.70
N LYS A 101 0.07 10.28 -4.72
CA LYS A 101 0.07 8.81 -4.61
C LYS A 101 1.22 8.25 -5.44
N TYR A 102 1.94 7.32 -4.87
CA TYR A 102 3.04 6.59 -5.51
C TYR A 102 2.69 5.10 -5.49
N CYS A 103 2.75 4.45 -6.63
CA CYS A 103 2.35 3.05 -6.75
C CYS A 103 3.52 2.20 -7.23
N LEU A 104 3.90 1.20 -6.44
CA LEU A 104 4.79 0.16 -6.90
C LEU A 104 4.01 -0.80 -7.80
N ILE A 105 4.64 -1.24 -8.89
CA ILE A 105 4.05 -2.21 -9.80
C ILE A 105 4.97 -3.41 -9.99
N HIS A 106 4.35 -4.56 -10.17
CA HIS A 106 5.00 -5.84 -10.42
C HIS A 106 4.43 -6.41 -11.72
N SER A 107 5.27 -7.01 -12.55
CA SER A 107 4.95 -7.38 -13.94
C SER A 107 3.65 -8.17 -14.14
N LYS A 108 3.36 -9.13 -13.26
CA LYS A 108 2.15 -9.98 -13.39
C LYS A 108 0.84 -9.26 -13.09
N GLU A 109 0.90 -8.17 -12.34
CA GLU A 109 -0.30 -7.51 -11.79
C GLU A 109 -0.90 -6.48 -12.73
N ILE A 110 -0.13 -6.02 -13.69
CA ILE A 110 -0.53 -5.04 -14.70
C ILE A 110 -0.71 -5.65 -16.08
N ASN A 111 -0.24 -6.89 -16.26
CA ASN A 111 -0.26 -7.58 -17.56
C ASN A 111 -1.63 -8.24 -17.80
N HIS A 112 -2.64 -7.41 -18.01
CA HIS A 112 -3.99 -7.85 -18.34
C HIS A 112 -4.29 -7.58 -19.83
N THR A 113 -5.14 -8.42 -20.42
CA THR A 113 -5.61 -8.22 -21.80
C THR A 113 -6.16 -6.81 -21.96
N LYS A 114 -5.61 -6.08 -22.93
CA LYS A 114 -6.00 -4.70 -23.26
C LYS A 114 -7.52 -4.59 -23.43
N GLY A 115 -8.13 -3.63 -22.73
CA GLY A 115 -9.57 -3.39 -22.78
C GLY A 115 -10.42 -4.28 -21.84
N SER A 116 -9.84 -5.29 -21.19
CA SER A 116 -10.55 -6.08 -20.18
C SER A 116 -11.00 -5.20 -19.00
N ALA A 117 -12.01 -5.64 -18.25
CA ALA A 117 -12.48 -4.93 -17.05
C ALA A 117 -11.34 -4.68 -16.06
N GLN A 118 -10.44 -5.64 -15.90
CA GLN A 118 -9.30 -5.53 -15.00
C GLN A 118 -8.24 -4.56 -15.53
N ASN A 119 -7.94 -4.56 -16.85
CA ASN A 119 -7.08 -3.58 -17.46
C ASN A 119 -7.61 -2.15 -17.26
N LYS A 120 -8.90 -1.92 -17.49
CA LYS A 120 -9.54 -0.62 -17.27
C LYS A 120 -9.39 -0.12 -15.83
N ARG A 121 -9.54 -1.02 -14.84
CA ARG A 121 -9.34 -0.68 -13.42
C ARG A 121 -7.89 -0.30 -13.11
N VAL A 122 -6.92 -1.08 -13.59
CA VAL A 122 -5.49 -0.76 -13.46
C VAL A 122 -5.18 0.61 -14.04
N VAL A 123 -5.57 0.84 -15.29
CA VAL A 123 -5.34 2.11 -16.01
C VAL A 123 -5.97 3.28 -15.25
N SER A 124 -7.22 3.12 -14.78
CA SER A 124 -7.90 4.15 -14.01
C SER A 124 -7.14 4.52 -12.74
N VAL A 125 -6.61 3.55 -12.00
CA VAL A 125 -5.85 3.81 -10.78
C VAL A 125 -4.50 4.46 -11.11
N LEU A 126 -3.75 3.91 -12.07
CA LEU A 126 -2.41 4.37 -12.40
C LEU A 126 -2.39 5.76 -13.05
N ASN A 127 -3.44 6.16 -13.77
CA ASN A 127 -3.59 7.52 -14.28
C ASN A 127 -3.81 8.58 -13.17
N ASN A 128 -4.16 8.14 -11.98
CA ASN A 128 -4.40 9.02 -10.81
C ASN A 128 -3.29 8.97 -9.77
N VAL A 129 -2.09 8.49 -10.14
CA VAL A 129 -0.91 8.54 -9.26
C VAL A 129 0.13 9.52 -9.78
N GLU A 130 0.90 10.09 -8.88
CA GLU A 130 2.01 11.01 -9.19
C GLU A 130 3.15 10.28 -9.92
N LYS A 131 3.48 9.07 -9.44
CA LYS A 131 4.49 8.20 -10.05
C LYS A 131 4.12 6.74 -9.91
N VAL A 132 4.38 6.01 -11.00
CA VAL A 132 4.42 4.55 -11.01
C VAL A 132 5.87 4.13 -10.87
N ILE A 133 6.17 3.25 -9.92
CA ILE A 133 7.52 2.79 -9.60
C ILE A 133 7.62 1.31 -9.97
N ALA A 134 8.40 0.99 -10.98
CA ALA A 134 8.70 -0.38 -11.35
C ALA A 134 9.81 -0.94 -10.45
N ASN A 135 9.59 -2.10 -9.86
CA ASN A 135 10.55 -2.75 -8.97
C ASN A 135 11.65 -3.54 -9.71
N SER A 136 11.53 -3.69 -11.04
CA SER A 136 12.53 -4.34 -11.88
C SER A 136 12.51 -3.78 -13.30
N GLN A 137 13.61 -4.01 -14.05
CA GLN A 137 13.69 -3.62 -15.46
C GLN A 137 12.66 -4.33 -16.35
N PHE A 138 12.22 -5.54 -15.96
CA PHE A 138 11.15 -6.28 -16.66
C PHE A 138 9.76 -5.68 -16.51
N THR A 139 9.58 -4.74 -15.59
CA THR A 139 8.29 -4.11 -15.28
C THR A 139 8.16 -2.70 -15.87
N LYS A 140 9.24 -2.17 -16.45
CA LYS A 140 9.27 -0.85 -17.08
C LYS A 140 8.50 -0.78 -18.40
#